data_e475ea3e8a2e34328ce206e25fb68046
#
_entry.id   e475ea3e8a2e34328ce206e25fb68046
#
_cell.length_a   1.000
_cell.length_b   1.000
_cell.length_c   1.000
_cell.angle_alpha   90.00
_cell.angle_beta   90.00
_cell.angle_gamma   90.00
#
_symmetry.space_group_name_H-M   'P 1'
#
loop_
_entity.id
_entity.type
_entity.pdbx_description
1 polymer ?
#
loop_
_entity_poly.entity_id
_entity_poly.type
_entity_poly.pdbx_seq_one_letter_code
_entity_poly.pdbx_strand_id
1 'polypeptide(L)'
;MKYVKILSVAALLLVSLAVSADALPGFRYEDATKFRIINKGWDNTSEPYTRLPQAYMDSCRKDQKWLYDHSSGIAVRFATDSKRIAAQWNLKNNFHMQHMAMTGIKGTDLYRLNEETNKWEYVNTARPQEKNFNADSIQSKLYVDHMDGEMHEYMIYLPLYDGINWLQIGVDS
;
A
#
# COMPACT_ATOMS: atom_id res chain seq x y z
N MET A 1 -17.34 19.70 -52.22
CA MET A 1 -16.71 18.90 -51.15
C MET A 1 -16.46 19.80 -49.95
N LYS A 2 -17.27 19.66 -48.89
CA LYS A 2 -17.14 20.45 -47.65
C LYS A 2 -16.35 19.62 -46.66
N TYR A 3 -15.17 20.08 -46.25
CA TYR A 3 -14.38 19.47 -45.19
C TYR A 3 -14.95 19.86 -43.83
N VAL A 4 -15.42 18.90 -43.08
CA VAL A 4 -15.79 19.07 -41.65
C VAL A 4 -14.50 18.96 -40.82
N LYS A 5 -14.11 20.06 -40.19
CA LYS A 5 -13.03 20.05 -39.19
C LYS A 5 -13.58 19.53 -37.88
N ILE A 6 -13.11 18.35 -37.47
CA ILE A 6 -13.36 17.82 -36.11
C ILE A 6 -12.35 18.48 -35.18
N LEU A 7 -12.84 19.41 -34.35
CA LEU A 7 -12.06 19.88 -33.18
C LEU A 7 -12.11 18.81 -32.12
N SER A 8 -10.98 18.16 -31.88
CA SER A 8 -10.80 17.31 -30.70
C SER A 8 -10.62 18.21 -29.48
N VAL A 9 -11.68 18.32 -28.66
CA VAL A 9 -11.60 18.88 -27.32
C VAL A 9 -10.99 17.78 -26.42
N ALA A 10 -9.71 17.91 -26.16
CA ALA A 10 -9.06 17.12 -25.10
C ALA A 10 -9.59 17.64 -23.76
N ALA A 11 -10.55 16.92 -23.19
CA ALA A 11 -10.99 17.14 -21.82
C ALA A 11 -9.85 16.68 -20.90
N LEU A 12 -9.07 17.63 -20.40
CA LEU A 12 -8.11 17.41 -19.33
C LEU A 12 -8.91 17.15 -18.05
N LEU A 13 -9.15 15.89 -17.70
CA LEU A 13 -9.64 15.49 -16.40
C LEU A 13 -8.52 15.76 -15.39
N LEU A 14 -8.53 16.96 -14.79
CA LEU A 14 -7.83 17.26 -13.56
C LEU A 14 -8.47 16.44 -12.43
N VAL A 15 -8.01 15.21 -12.24
CA VAL A 15 -8.23 14.51 -10.98
C VAL A 15 -7.36 15.25 -9.96
N SER A 16 -7.97 16.17 -9.22
CA SER A 16 -7.35 16.74 -8.02
C SER A 16 -7.22 15.61 -7.00
N LEU A 17 -6.05 14.97 -6.97
CA LEU A 17 -5.65 14.15 -5.83
C LEU A 17 -5.64 15.10 -4.62
N ALA A 18 -6.59 14.91 -3.72
CA ALA A 18 -6.54 15.54 -2.41
C ALA A 18 -5.23 15.07 -1.75
N VAL A 19 -4.22 15.92 -1.74
CA VAL A 19 -2.98 15.65 -0.99
C VAL A 19 -3.38 15.60 0.47
N SER A 20 -3.27 14.41 1.08
CA SER A 20 -3.47 14.24 2.51
C SER A 20 -2.50 15.18 3.26
N ALA A 21 -2.98 15.82 4.34
CA ALA A 21 -2.16 16.68 5.20
C ALA A 21 -0.90 15.98 5.77
N ASP A 22 -0.87 14.65 5.73
CA ASP A 22 0.23 13.78 6.20
C ASP A 22 1.18 13.34 5.08
N ALA A 23 0.99 13.81 3.84
CA ALA A 23 1.86 13.48 2.73
C ALA A 23 3.26 14.06 2.91
N LEU A 24 4.29 13.24 2.68
CA LEU A 24 5.67 13.72 2.71
C LEU A 24 5.93 14.63 1.50
N PRO A 25 6.61 15.78 1.69
CA PRO A 25 6.85 16.72 0.60
C PRO A 25 7.81 16.15 -0.45
N GLY A 26 7.59 16.52 -1.71
CA GLY A 26 8.42 16.09 -2.84
C GLY A 26 8.18 14.65 -3.28
N PHE A 27 7.02 14.07 -2.94
CA PHE A 27 6.58 12.77 -3.41
C PHE A 27 5.31 12.90 -4.25
N ARG A 28 5.26 12.14 -5.33
CA ARG A 28 4.05 11.79 -6.06
C ARG A 28 3.55 10.45 -5.55
N TYR A 29 2.30 10.40 -5.10
CA TYR A 29 1.68 9.20 -4.57
C TYR A 29 0.78 8.52 -5.58
N GLU A 30 0.92 7.21 -5.73
CA GLU A 30 0.12 6.37 -6.61
C GLU A 30 -0.66 5.35 -5.78
N ASP A 31 -1.95 5.15 -6.12
CA ASP A 31 -2.77 4.13 -5.50
C ASP A 31 -2.20 2.74 -5.76
N ALA A 32 -1.95 1.99 -4.70
CA ALA A 32 -1.32 0.69 -4.78
C ALA A 32 -2.19 -0.39 -5.46
N THR A 33 -3.49 -0.15 -5.62
CA THR A 33 -4.37 -1.04 -6.42
C THR A 33 -4.07 -1.02 -7.91
N LYS A 34 -3.31 -0.03 -8.40
CA LYS A 34 -2.82 0.02 -9.79
C LYS A 34 -1.69 -0.98 -10.05
N PHE A 35 -1.09 -1.51 -9.00
CA PHE A 35 0.01 -2.45 -9.06
C PHE A 35 -0.46 -3.88 -8.75
N ARG A 36 0.45 -4.83 -8.85
CA ARG A 36 0.12 -6.24 -8.62
C ARG A 36 0.03 -6.55 -7.13
N ILE A 37 -1.18 -6.79 -6.63
CA ILE A 37 -1.41 -7.34 -5.29
C ILE A 37 -1.17 -8.86 -5.36
N ILE A 38 -0.35 -9.38 -4.48
CA ILE A 38 0.08 -10.79 -4.45
C ILE A 38 -0.18 -11.43 -3.08
N ASN A 39 -0.02 -12.75 -3.05
CA ASN A 39 -0.21 -13.58 -1.85
C ASN A 39 -1.65 -13.61 -1.32
N LYS A 40 -2.63 -13.29 -2.16
CA LYS A 40 -4.04 -13.52 -1.87
C LYS A 40 -4.43 -14.91 -2.36
N GLY A 41 -5.20 -15.63 -1.56
CA GLY A 41 -5.76 -16.93 -1.94
C GLY A 41 -6.96 -16.81 -2.89
N TRP A 42 -7.59 -15.63 -2.96
CA TRP A 42 -8.78 -15.34 -3.78
C TRP A 42 -8.71 -13.92 -4.34
N ASP A 43 -9.14 -13.76 -5.59
CA ASP A 43 -9.21 -12.44 -6.25
C ASP A 43 -10.55 -11.72 -6.00
N ASN A 44 -11.61 -12.47 -5.65
CA ASN A 44 -12.97 -11.97 -5.46
C ASN A 44 -13.28 -11.58 -3.99
N THR A 45 -12.34 -10.99 -3.29
CA THR A 45 -12.54 -10.43 -1.96
C THR A 45 -13.32 -9.11 -2.01
N SER A 46 -14.03 -8.76 -0.93
CA SER A 46 -14.82 -7.53 -0.84
C SER A 46 -13.98 -6.26 -0.98
N GLU A 47 -12.73 -6.30 -0.56
CA GLU A 47 -11.79 -5.19 -0.59
C GLU A 47 -10.41 -5.65 -1.05
N PRO A 48 -9.57 -4.75 -1.62
CA PRO A 48 -8.28 -5.11 -2.20
C PRO A 48 -7.34 -5.82 -1.21
N TYR A 49 -7.38 -5.41 0.07
CA TYR A 49 -6.44 -5.86 1.10
C TYR A 49 -7.05 -6.81 2.12
N THR A 50 -8.22 -7.37 1.84
CA THR A 50 -8.88 -8.43 2.61
C THR A 50 -8.51 -9.80 2.05
N ARG A 51 -8.29 -10.79 2.93
CA ARG A 51 -7.79 -12.11 2.55
C ARG A 51 -8.83 -13.08 2.03
N LEU A 52 -10.08 -12.96 2.52
CA LEU A 52 -11.15 -13.92 2.19
C LEU A 52 -12.31 -13.25 1.45
N PRO A 53 -13.00 -13.99 0.56
CA PRO A 53 -14.27 -13.57 0.01
C PRO A 53 -15.34 -13.38 1.08
N GLN A 54 -16.29 -12.45 0.84
CA GLN A 54 -17.35 -12.11 1.78
C GLN A 54 -18.16 -13.33 2.21
N ALA A 55 -18.48 -14.25 1.30
CA ALA A 55 -19.24 -15.46 1.60
C ALA A 55 -18.58 -16.35 2.67
N TYR A 56 -17.24 -16.43 2.68
CA TYR A 56 -16.50 -17.13 3.74
C TYR A 56 -16.52 -16.32 5.03
N MET A 57 -16.34 -15.02 4.95
CA MET A 57 -16.40 -14.12 6.11
C MET A 57 -17.73 -14.24 6.84
N ASP A 58 -18.84 -14.32 6.11
CA ASP A 58 -20.21 -14.41 6.68
C ASP A 58 -20.46 -15.73 7.44
N SER A 59 -19.79 -16.79 7.04
CA SER A 59 -19.87 -18.11 7.70
C SER A 59 -18.95 -18.26 8.92
N CYS A 60 -17.98 -17.36 9.11
CA CYS A 60 -17.02 -17.43 10.19
C CYS A 60 -17.58 -16.89 11.53
N ARG A 61 -17.01 -17.36 12.65
CA ARG A 61 -17.27 -16.73 13.96
C ARG A 61 -16.70 -15.31 13.99
N LYS A 62 -17.23 -14.48 14.88
CA LYS A 62 -16.88 -13.05 14.98
C LYS A 62 -15.37 -12.79 15.14
N ASP A 63 -14.72 -13.57 16.01
CA ASP A 63 -13.29 -13.49 16.24
C ASP A 63 -12.45 -13.89 15.02
N GLN A 64 -12.90 -14.87 14.25
CA GLN A 64 -12.27 -15.28 12.99
C GLN A 64 -12.46 -14.21 11.89
N LYS A 65 -13.66 -13.63 11.77
CA LYS A 65 -13.92 -12.53 10.83
C LYS A 65 -12.93 -11.40 11.02
N TRP A 66 -12.74 -10.97 12.25
CA TRP A 66 -11.79 -9.91 12.60
C TRP A 66 -10.37 -10.26 12.18
N LEU A 67 -9.87 -11.48 12.44
CA LEU A 67 -8.53 -11.92 12.01
C LEU A 67 -8.38 -12.03 10.49
N TYR A 68 -9.42 -12.46 9.79
CA TYR A 68 -9.37 -12.61 8.34
C TYR A 68 -9.47 -11.26 7.59
N ASP A 69 -9.97 -10.23 8.23
CA ASP A 69 -10.00 -8.87 7.72
C ASP A 69 -8.63 -8.15 7.81
N HIS A 70 -7.66 -8.74 8.51
CA HIS A 70 -6.29 -8.26 8.52
C HIS A 70 -5.58 -8.57 7.21
N SER A 71 -4.62 -7.70 6.85
CA SER A 71 -3.89 -7.77 5.58
C SER A 71 -2.68 -8.73 5.62
N SER A 72 -2.56 -9.52 6.66
CA SER A 72 -1.43 -10.43 6.94
C SER A 72 -1.03 -11.27 5.73
N GLY A 73 0.23 -11.16 5.31
CA GLY A 73 0.80 -11.90 4.18
C GLY A 73 0.52 -11.29 2.79
N ILE A 74 -0.45 -10.38 2.66
CA ILE A 74 -0.68 -9.67 1.40
C ILE A 74 0.51 -8.73 1.15
N ALA A 75 0.92 -8.64 -0.10
CA ALA A 75 1.94 -7.70 -0.54
C ALA A 75 1.57 -7.03 -1.86
N VAL A 76 2.17 -5.87 -2.12
CA VAL A 76 2.06 -5.13 -3.38
C VAL A 76 3.41 -5.11 -4.05
N ARG A 77 3.48 -5.59 -5.30
CA ARG A 77 4.69 -5.65 -6.12
C ARG A 77 4.65 -4.57 -7.19
N PHE A 78 5.71 -3.76 -7.28
CA PHE A 78 5.86 -2.64 -8.22
C PHE A 78 7.31 -2.50 -8.66
N ALA A 79 7.56 -1.70 -9.70
CA ALA A 79 8.90 -1.33 -10.14
C ALA A 79 9.03 0.18 -10.23
N THR A 80 10.21 0.69 -9.89
CA THR A 80 10.54 2.11 -9.97
C THR A 80 12.05 2.33 -10.07
N ASP A 81 12.44 3.43 -10.70
CA ASP A 81 13.80 4.00 -10.74
C ASP A 81 13.96 5.16 -9.75
N SER A 82 12.95 5.42 -8.92
CA SER A 82 12.96 6.49 -7.93
C SER A 82 14.09 6.30 -6.92
N LYS A 83 14.78 7.39 -6.58
CA LYS A 83 15.81 7.38 -5.53
C LYS A 83 15.23 7.35 -4.14
N ARG A 84 13.96 7.75 -4.01
CA ARG A 84 13.22 7.78 -2.74
C ARG A 84 11.94 6.99 -2.85
N ILE A 85 11.66 6.17 -1.86
CA ILE A 85 10.41 5.39 -1.78
C ILE A 85 9.76 5.64 -0.43
N ALA A 86 8.50 6.04 -0.48
CA ALA A 86 7.65 6.25 0.69
C ALA A 86 6.35 5.47 0.58
N ALA A 87 5.62 5.35 1.67
CA ALA A 87 4.25 4.86 1.66
C ALA A 87 3.35 5.70 2.55
N GLN A 88 2.08 5.75 2.17
CA GLN A 88 0.97 6.13 3.03
C GLN A 88 -0.02 4.98 3.09
N TRP A 89 -0.55 4.69 4.28
CA TRP A 89 -1.59 3.68 4.47
C TRP A 89 -2.55 4.08 5.56
N ASN A 90 -3.78 3.62 5.45
CA ASN A 90 -4.85 3.93 6.40
C ASN A 90 -5.20 2.69 7.20
N LEU A 91 -5.16 2.80 8.53
CA LEU A 91 -5.38 1.69 9.45
C LEU A 91 -6.88 1.40 9.64
N LYS A 92 -7.24 0.12 9.77
CA LYS A 92 -8.61 -0.33 9.99
C LYS A 92 -9.02 -0.35 11.45
N ASN A 93 -8.12 -0.69 12.38
CA ASN A 93 -8.49 -1.05 13.73
C ASN A 93 -7.79 -0.23 14.82
N ASN A 94 -8.49 -0.07 15.95
CA ASN A 94 -8.02 0.54 17.18
C ASN A 94 -7.52 -0.51 18.16
N PHE A 95 -6.32 -1.04 18.01
CA PHE A 95 -5.81 -1.92 19.03
C PHE A 95 -4.28 -1.97 19.06
N HIS A 96 -3.76 -2.44 20.16
CA HIS A 96 -2.36 -2.79 20.35
C HIS A 96 -2.26 -4.09 21.15
N MET A 97 -1.12 -4.76 21.06
CA MET A 97 -0.84 -5.98 21.81
C MET A 97 0.36 -5.74 22.72
N GLN A 98 0.28 -6.18 23.97
CA GLN A 98 1.37 -6.00 24.93
C GLN A 98 2.64 -6.79 24.58
N HIS A 99 2.47 -7.89 23.85
CA HIS A 99 3.55 -8.83 23.51
C HIS A 99 4.08 -8.68 22.07
N MET A 100 3.61 -7.68 21.31
CA MET A 100 4.02 -7.47 19.92
C MET A 100 4.29 -5.99 19.66
N ALA A 101 5.42 -5.71 19.00
CA ALA A 101 5.77 -4.35 18.62
C ALA A 101 4.77 -3.78 17.60
N MET A 102 4.51 -2.47 17.67
CA MET A 102 3.60 -1.78 16.74
C MET A 102 4.05 -1.87 15.28
N THR A 103 5.35 -1.98 15.02
CA THR A 103 5.90 -2.27 13.68
C THR A 103 5.38 -3.57 13.11
N GLY A 104 5.30 -4.63 13.92
CA GLY A 104 4.74 -5.91 13.51
C GLY A 104 3.21 -5.90 13.41
N ILE A 105 2.52 -5.12 14.27
CA ILE A 105 1.06 -5.06 14.25
C ILE A 105 0.57 -4.22 13.06
N LYS A 106 1.10 -3.01 12.87
CA LYS A 106 0.55 -1.95 11.99
C LYS A 106 1.54 -1.41 10.95
N GLY A 107 2.80 -1.86 10.99
CA GLY A 107 3.84 -1.45 10.05
C GLY A 107 3.76 -2.16 8.72
N THR A 108 4.52 -1.66 7.76
CA THR A 108 4.65 -2.23 6.42
C THR A 108 6.14 -2.41 6.09
N ASP A 109 6.51 -3.48 5.39
CA ASP A 109 7.90 -3.83 5.12
C ASP A 109 8.22 -3.74 3.64
N LEU A 110 9.27 -2.99 3.30
CA LEU A 110 9.79 -2.90 1.93
C LEU A 110 10.91 -3.91 1.70
N TYR A 111 10.80 -4.64 0.59
CA TYR A 111 11.81 -5.53 0.04
C TYR A 111 12.16 -5.10 -1.38
N ARG A 112 13.41 -5.34 -1.80
CA ARG A 112 13.91 -5.20 -3.17
C ARG A 112 14.28 -6.56 -3.72
N LEU A 113 13.98 -6.82 -4.98
CA LEU A 113 14.45 -8.01 -5.68
C LEU A 113 15.94 -7.84 -6.02
N ASN A 114 16.77 -8.75 -5.54
CA ASN A 114 18.13 -8.88 -6.03
C ASN A 114 18.09 -9.71 -7.32
N GLU A 115 18.39 -9.08 -8.45
CA GLU A 115 18.27 -9.69 -9.79
C GLU A 115 19.32 -10.78 -10.05
N GLU A 116 20.49 -10.69 -9.42
CA GLU A 116 21.58 -11.68 -9.57
C GLU A 116 21.23 -12.99 -8.87
N THR A 117 20.66 -12.89 -7.65
CA THR A 117 20.34 -14.06 -6.81
C THR A 117 18.89 -14.51 -6.95
N ASN A 118 18.05 -13.69 -7.59
CA ASN A 118 16.58 -13.85 -7.67
C ASN A 118 15.94 -14.00 -6.29
N LYS A 119 16.44 -13.28 -5.28
CA LYS A 119 15.93 -13.28 -3.90
C LYS A 119 15.44 -11.91 -3.49
N TRP A 120 14.40 -11.89 -2.67
CA TRP A 120 13.92 -10.68 -2.02
C TRP A 120 14.79 -10.33 -0.83
N GLU A 121 15.33 -9.12 -0.83
CA GLU A 121 16.17 -8.58 0.24
C GLU A 121 15.39 -7.50 1.00
N TYR A 122 15.44 -7.58 2.32
CA TYR A 122 14.83 -6.60 3.18
C TYR A 122 15.50 -5.24 3.04
N VAL A 123 14.70 -4.18 2.87
CA VAL A 123 15.18 -2.80 2.77
C VAL A 123 14.91 -2.05 4.07
N ASN A 124 13.64 -1.93 4.46
CA ASN A 124 13.26 -1.18 5.66
C ASN A 124 11.81 -1.46 6.08
N THR A 125 11.49 -1.13 7.33
CA THR A 125 10.14 -1.15 7.88
C THR A 125 9.61 0.27 8.07
N ALA A 126 8.45 0.55 7.51
CA ALA A 126 7.70 1.76 7.79
C ALA A 126 6.95 1.59 9.12
N ARG A 127 7.43 2.27 10.17
CA ARG A 127 6.80 2.27 11.49
C ARG A 127 5.55 3.15 11.48
N PRO A 128 4.45 2.72 12.10
CA PRO A 128 3.31 3.60 12.33
C PRO A 128 3.72 4.75 13.26
N GLN A 129 3.03 5.87 13.15
CA GLN A 129 3.29 7.05 13.99
C GLN A 129 2.87 6.79 15.44
N GLU A 130 3.73 7.11 16.41
CA GLU A 130 3.53 6.78 17.84
C GLU A 130 2.25 7.38 18.46
N LYS A 131 1.73 8.47 17.91
CA LYS A 131 0.59 9.20 18.48
C LYS A 131 -0.73 8.92 17.76
N ASN A 132 -0.75 8.10 16.73
CA ASN A 132 -1.92 7.94 15.89
C ASN A 132 -2.07 6.50 15.37
N PHE A 133 -2.46 5.59 16.27
CA PHE A 133 -2.68 4.16 15.93
C PHE A 133 -4.15 3.80 15.73
N ASN A 134 -5.03 4.80 15.70
CA ASN A 134 -6.46 4.58 15.68
C ASN A 134 -6.94 4.14 14.29
N ALA A 135 -8.14 3.55 14.25
CA ALA A 135 -8.84 3.31 13.01
C ALA A 135 -8.97 4.62 12.22
N ASP A 136 -8.96 4.51 10.90
CA ASP A 136 -8.99 5.62 9.96
C ASP A 136 -7.81 6.59 10.03
N SER A 137 -6.80 6.31 10.88
CA SER A 137 -5.60 7.12 10.90
C SER A 137 -4.72 6.85 9.68
N ILE A 138 -4.17 7.92 9.13
CA ILE A 138 -3.24 7.87 8.01
C ILE A 138 -1.83 7.79 8.56
N GLN A 139 -1.09 6.81 8.10
CA GLN A 139 0.33 6.63 8.35
C GLN A 139 1.10 7.09 7.12
N SER A 140 2.21 7.79 7.32
CA SER A 140 3.09 8.23 6.24
C SER A 140 4.55 8.05 6.64
N LYS A 141 5.31 7.30 5.86
CA LYS A 141 6.72 7.00 6.15
C LYS A 141 7.57 6.91 4.91
N LEU A 142 8.79 7.43 5.06
CA LEU A 142 9.88 7.23 4.12
C LEU A 142 10.57 5.89 4.42
N TYR A 143 10.69 5.02 3.41
CA TYR A 143 11.46 3.78 3.52
C TYR A 143 12.95 4.03 3.28
N VAL A 144 13.26 4.72 2.18
CA VAL A 144 14.62 4.95 1.72
C VAL A 144 14.68 6.25 0.92
N ASP A 145 15.82 6.94 0.93
CA ASP A 145 16.05 8.24 0.29
C ASP A 145 17.34 8.34 -0.55
N HIS A 146 18.00 7.22 -0.80
CA HIS A 146 19.28 7.22 -1.51
C HIS A 146 19.50 5.96 -2.36
N MET A 147 18.46 5.54 -3.11
CA MET A 147 18.62 4.47 -4.11
C MET A 147 19.44 4.96 -5.30
N ASP A 148 19.94 4.00 -6.10
CA ASP A 148 20.84 4.23 -7.22
C ASP A 148 20.21 4.99 -8.41
N GLY A 149 18.86 5.00 -8.50
CA GLY A 149 18.13 5.61 -9.61
C GLY A 149 17.97 4.69 -10.81
N GLU A 150 18.30 3.42 -10.65
CA GLU A 150 18.06 2.38 -11.65
C GLU A 150 16.71 1.72 -11.42
N MET A 151 16.15 1.12 -12.48
CA MET A 151 14.85 0.45 -12.40
C MET A 151 14.98 -0.88 -11.65
N HIS A 152 14.29 -1.00 -10.51
CA HIS A 152 14.27 -2.21 -9.69
C HIS A 152 12.86 -2.62 -9.32
N GLU A 153 12.68 -3.91 -9.04
CA GLU A 153 11.43 -4.41 -8.47
C GLU A 153 11.45 -4.37 -6.95
N TYR A 154 10.31 -3.94 -6.42
CA TYR A 154 10.06 -3.84 -4.98
C TYR A 154 8.78 -4.55 -4.59
N MET A 155 8.68 -4.88 -3.31
CA MET A 155 7.51 -5.48 -2.70
C MET A 155 7.27 -4.86 -1.33
N ILE A 156 6.05 -4.38 -1.09
CA ILE A 156 5.61 -3.91 0.23
C ILE A 156 4.70 -4.96 0.83
N TYR A 157 5.12 -5.59 1.94
CA TYR A 157 4.25 -6.39 2.78
C TYR A 157 3.38 -5.52 3.67
N LEU A 158 2.13 -5.90 3.82
CA LEU A 158 1.13 -5.21 4.61
C LEU A 158 1.16 -5.65 6.08
N PRO A 159 0.49 -4.90 7.01
CA PRO A 159 0.47 -5.21 8.43
C PRO A 159 0.07 -6.64 8.75
N LEU A 160 0.73 -7.25 9.76
CA LEU A 160 0.45 -8.63 10.16
C LEU A 160 -0.83 -8.76 10.99
N TYR A 161 -1.10 -7.79 11.87
CA TYR A 161 -2.22 -7.86 12.82
C TYR A 161 -3.17 -6.66 12.72
N ASP A 162 -3.16 -5.96 11.57
CA ASP A 162 -4.18 -4.96 11.24
C ASP A 162 -4.59 -5.11 9.77
N GLY A 163 -5.78 -4.62 9.46
CA GLY A 163 -6.20 -4.34 8.10
C GLY A 163 -5.83 -2.93 7.70
N ILE A 164 -5.79 -2.69 6.42
CA ILE A 164 -5.70 -1.34 5.86
C ILE A 164 -6.87 -1.10 4.91
N ASN A 165 -7.36 0.15 4.88
CA ASN A 165 -8.42 0.53 3.95
C ASN A 165 -7.83 0.87 2.58
N TRP A 166 -6.66 1.49 2.55
CA TRP A 166 -5.93 1.82 1.33
C TRP A 166 -4.42 1.92 1.58
N LEU A 167 -3.65 1.81 0.50
CA LEU A 167 -2.20 2.03 0.43
C LEU A 167 -1.88 2.91 -0.77
N GLN A 168 -0.99 3.87 -0.58
CA GLN A 168 -0.37 4.65 -1.66
C GLN A 168 1.15 4.52 -1.59
N ILE A 169 1.78 4.38 -2.75
CA ILE A 169 3.23 4.31 -2.90
C ILE A 169 3.73 5.66 -3.38
N GLY A 170 4.63 6.26 -2.63
CA GLY A 170 5.26 7.54 -2.93
C GLY A 170 6.62 7.34 -3.60
N VAL A 171 6.81 8.01 -4.73
CA VAL A 171 8.06 8.08 -5.49
C VAL A 171 8.44 9.53 -5.74
N ASP A 172 9.63 9.82 -6.20
CA ASP A 172 10.06 11.17 -6.54
C ASP A 172 9.09 11.85 -7.51
N SER A 173 8.77 13.12 -7.24
CA SER A 173 7.85 13.94 -8.05
C SER A 173 8.54 14.51 -9.27
#